data_9e0617426f8e1de800436f8e17b3f28f
#
_entry.id   9e0617426f8e1de800436f8e17b3f28f
#
_cell.length_a   1.000
_cell.length_b   1.000
_cell.length_c   1.000
_cell.angle_alpha   90.00
_cell.angle_beta   90.00
_cell.angle_gamma   90.00
#
_symmetry.space_group_name_H-M   'P 1'
#
loop_
_entity.id
_entity.type
_entity.pdbx_description
1 polymer ?
#
loop_
_entity_poly.entity_id
_entity_poly.type
_entity_poly.pdbx_seq_one_letter_code
_entity_poly.pdbx_strand_id
1 'polypeptide(L)'
;YIERISFMSNWKLHTPNGVNDILPDECAVKKEIESTIWSVFSSIGYKEVETPTFEYYDCYLGLSGQISQEHMFKFFDEQGRILALRPDFTTSIARMAATKVANSDKPQRYLYTGNVYRVEQTQGARQREFTQSGIELIGSYSPAADAEVISAAMEAVLAVGIEEFSMEIGQIAFFNGLVKQAGLDEQSIEKLRERIDSKDSVGIKTITDKLDIDDNIKNLMIDLPYLFGGEEVFKKAYVDGLNEESKNALDNLKRIYELLCLYGFEKYVSIDLGMLESIDYYTGSIFKCYTHGVGFPICAGGRYDNLMGQFGDNKGAVGAAIGINRLISVLSDKEVHDVSASLVFAEKNAEGIAYDIAYNLRVNGCLVEMYIGDGDYKAAEEYSKGKNIGAMLRVFPNGQLMINDFAKHEIIETTANEFLGYYDESMMFDEHDHCGCGCDHDHEHEHHHDHCDCGHEH
;
A
#
# COMPACT_ATOMS: atom_id res chain seq x y z
N TYR A 1 -27.57 -27.56 -35.30
CA TYR A 1 -27.96 -27.60 -33.86
C TYR A 1 -26.80 -28.06 -32.93
N ILE A 2 -25.80 -28.75 -33.49
CA ILE A 2 -24.62 -29.25 -32.71
C ILE A 2 -23.51 -28.16 -32.59
N GLU A 3 -23.42 -27.20 -33.50
CA GLU A 3 -22.40 -26.12 -33.44
C GLU A 3 -22.72 -25.01 -32.44
N ARG A 4 -23.96 -24.91 -31.94
CA ARG A 4 -24.34 -23.92 -30.92
C ARG A 4 -24.05 -24.35 -29.47
N ILE A 5 -23.71 -25.61 -29.22
CA ILE A 5 -23.40 -26.16 -27.90
C ILE A 5 -21.89 -25.98 -27.54
N SER A 6 -21.05 -25.67 -28.54
CA SER A 6 -19.60 -25.44 -28.35
C SER A 6 -19.25 -24.07 -27.74
N PHE A 7 -20.23 -23.18 -27.54
CA PHE A 7 -20.04 -21.85 -26.95
C PHE A 7 -20.56 -21.72 -25.51
N MET A 8 -20.85 -22.82 -24.82
CA MET A 8 -20.91 -22.75 -23.37
C MET A 8 -19.47 -22.61 -22.89
N SER A 9 -19.05 -21.38 -22.61
CA SER A 9 -17.76 -21.06 -22.03
C SER A 9 -17.52 -22.00 -20.84
N ASN A 10 -16.43 -22.77 -20.90
CA ASN A 10 -16.07 -23.68 -19.80
C ASN A 10 -15.53 -22.82 -18.65
N TRP A 11 -16.44 -22.26 -17.85
CA TRP A 11 -16.15 -21.38 -16.72
C TRP A 11 -15.09 -21.94 -15.76
N LYS A 12 -14.85 -23.27 -15.81
CA LYS A 12 -13.80 -23.91 -14.99
C LYS A 12 -12.38 -23.56 -15.42
N LEU A 13 -12.21 -23.00 -16.62
CA LEU A 13 -10.90 -22.64 -17.20
C LEU A 13 -10.63 -21.13 -17.18
N HIS A 14 -11.54 -20.35 -16.60
CA HIS A 14 -11.44 -18.90 -16.61
C HIS A 14 -11.65 -18.34 -15.20
N THR A 15 -10.90 -17.31 -14.85
CA THR A 15 -11.17 -16.47 -13.69
C THR A 15 -12.39 -15.59 -13.93
N PRO A 16 -13.10 -15.14 -12.90
CA PRO A 16 -14.15 -14.14 -13.05
C PRO A 16 -13.62 -12.82 -13.68
N ASN A 17 -14.49 -12.10 -14.38
CA ASN A 17 -14.10 -10.81 -14.97
C ASN A 17 -13.56 -9.84 -13.92
N GLY A 18 -12.38 -9.28 -14.18
CA GLY A 18 -11.73 -8.32 -13.28
C GLY A 18 -11.01 -8.95 -12.08
N VAL A 19 -10.84 -10.27 -12.10
CA VAL A 19 -10.03 -11.04 -11.14
C VAL A 19 -9.01 -11.85 -11.93
N ASN A 20 -7.74 -11.79 -11.55
CA ASN A 20 -6.65 -12.42 -12.25
C ASN A 20 -5.83 -13.34 -11.33
N ASP A 21 -5.30 -14.43 -11.89
CA ASP A 21 -4.21 -15.16 -11.26
C ASP A 21 -2.94 -14.33 -11.33
N ILE A 22 -2.19 -14.26 -10.25
CA ILE A 22 -0.87 -13.61 -10.20
C ILE A 22 0.18 -14.72 -10.27
N LEU A 23 1.00 -14.69 -11.31
CA LEU A 23 2.02 -15.71 -11.55
C LEU A 23 3.29 -15.47 -10.68
N PRO A 24 4.19 -16.46 -10.56
CA PRO A 24 5.29 -16.40 -9.60
C PRO A 24 6.13 -15.13 -9.66
N ASP A 25 6.54 -14.68 -10.84
CA ASP A 25 7.40 -13.49 -11.01
C ASP A 25 6.67 -12.21 -10.57
N GLU A 26 5.43 -12.04 -11.00
CA GLU A 26 4.59 -10.92 -10.58
C GLU A 26 4.28 -10.99 -9.07
N CYS A 27 4.11 -12.22 -8.53
CA CYS A 27 3.89 -12.43 -7.10
C CYS A 27 5.14 -12.04 -6.28
N ALA A 28 6.35 -12.31 -6.76
CA ALA A 28 7.60 -11.91 -6.13
C ALA A 28 7.72 -10.38 -6.06
N VAL A 29 7.51 -9.69 -7.19
CA VAL A 29 7.48 -8.20 -7.24
C VAL A 29 6.44 -7.64 -6.28
N LYS A 30 5.24 -8.22 -6.28
CA LYS A 30 4.17 -7.80 -5.37
C LYS A 30 4.60 -7.89 -3.91
N LYS A 31 5.23 -9.00 -3.52
CA LYS A 31 5.70 -9.23 -2.13
C LYS A 31 6.84 -8.30 -1.75
N GLU A 32 7.74 -8.00 -2.64
CA GLU A 32 8.80 -7.01 -2.43
C GLU A 32 8.23 -5.63 -2.17
N ILE A 33 7.28 -5.17 -2.99
CA ILE A 33 6.60 -3.88 -2.82
C ILE A 33 5.85 -3.86 -1.48
N GLU A 34 5.05 -4.90 -1.16
CA GLU A 34 4.32 -5.01 0.10
C GLU A 34 5.26 -4.93 1.31
N SER A 35 6.38 -5.66 1.28
CA SER A 35 7.39 -5.69 2.34
C SER A 35 8.08 -4.34 2.52
N THR A 36 8.43 -3.66 1.41
CA THR A 36 9.05 -2.34 1.42
C THR A 36 8.13 -1.31 2.06
N ILE A 37 6.87 -1.25 1.65
CA ILE A 37 5.88 -0.33 2.20
C ILE A 37 5.62 -0.63 3.68
N TRP A 38 5.49 -1.91 4.04
CA TRP A 38 5.33 -2.34 5.44
C TRP A 38 6.51 -1.87 6.31
N SER A 39 7.73 -1.99 5.82
CA SER A 39 8.94 -1.57 6.54
C SER A 39 8.96 -0.06 6.78
N VAL A 40 8.60 0.75 5.78
CA VAL A 40 8.49 2.21 5.93
C VAL A 40 7.46 2.56 6.99
N PHE A 41 6.24 2.06 6.87
CA PHE A 41 5.17 2.41 7.81
C PHE A 41 5.46 1.93 9.24
N SER A 42 6.03 0.73 9.38
CA SER A 42 6.44 0.19 10.68
C SER A 42 7.52 1.04 11.35
N SER A 43 8.49 1.57 10.57
CA SER A 43 9.57 2.43 11.08
C SER A 43 9.05 3.75 11.65
N ILE A 44 7.92 4.28 11.14
CA ILE A 44 7.25 5.48 11.64
C ILE A 44 6.41 5.18 12.90
N GLY A 45 6.23 3.89 13.23
CA GLY A 45 5.50 3.45 14.43
C GLY A 45 4.05 3.01 14.17
N TYR A 46 3.66 2.81 12.91
CA TYR A 46 2.39 2.19 12.57
C TYR A 46 2.44 0.70 12.88
N LYS A 47 1.36 0.18 13.47
CA LYS A 47 1.23 -1.24 13.85
C LYS A 47 0.24 -1.94 12.95
N GLU A 48 0.63 -3.10 12.44
CA GLU A 48 -0.20 -3.87 11.56
C GLU A 48 -1.47 -4.36 12.23
N VAL A 49 -2.57 -4.25 11.49
CA VAL A 49 -3.88 -4.78 11.87
C VAL A 49 -4.47 -5.55 10.71
N GLU A 50 -5.21 -6.60 11.04
CA GLU A 50 -5.96 -7.38 10.09
C GLU A 50 -7.45 -7.27 10.42
N THR A 51 -8.26 -6.88 9.43
CA THR A 51 -9.72 -6.85 9.53
C THR A 51 -10.32 -7.94 8.66
N PRO A 52 -11.54 -8.43 8.96
CA PRO A 52 -12.20 -9.43 8.15
C PRO A 52 -12.35 -9.02 6.68
N THR A 53 -12.25 -9.98 5.76
CA THR A 53 -12.46 -9.76 4.32
C THR A 53 -13.90 -9.36 4.01
N PHE A 54 -14.85 -9.78 4.84
CA PHE A 54 -16.27 -9.41 4.72
C PHE A 54 -16.81 -8.91 6.05
N GLU A 55 -17.75 -7.99 5.97
CA GLU A 55 -18.43 -7.35 7.09
C GLU A 55 -19.94 -7.48 6.91
N TYR A 56 -20.72 -7.22 7.96
CA TYR A 56 -22.13 -6.95 7.78
C TYR A 56 -22.30 -5.72 6.88
N TYR A 57 -23.19 -5.83 5.91
CA TYR A 57 -23.49 -4.74 5.00
C TYR A 57 -23.88 -3.44 5.73
N ASP A 58 -24.48 -3.58 6.90
CA ASP A 58 -24.87 -2.44 7.77
C ASP A 58 -23.68 -1.57 8.20
N CYS A 59 -22.45 -2.11 8.20
CA CYS A 59 -21.23 -1.32 8.45
C CYS A 59 -20.97 -0.24 7.40
N TYR A 60 -21.60 -0.39 6.22
CA TYR A 60 -21.46 0.50 5.08
C TYR A 60 -22.72 1.32 4.81
N LEU A 61 -23.78 1.20 5.64
CA LEU A 61 -25.01 1.97 5.50
C LEU A 61 -24.92 3.31 6.25
N GLY A 62 -25.56 4.34 5.69
CA GLY A 62 -25.69 5.65 6.34
C GLY A 62 -24.44 6.52 6.28
N LEU A 63 -23.40 6.07 5.62
CA LEU A 63 -22.21 6.85 5.32
C LEU A 63 -22.47 7.64 4.04
N SER A 64 -22.76 8.93 4.15
CA SER A 64 -22.78 9.80 2.98
C SER A 64 -21.42 9.68 2.28
N GLY A 65 -21.43 9.37 0.97
CA GLY A 65 -20.22 9.33 0.13
C GLY A 65 -19.32 8.13 0.24
N GLN A 66 -19.76 7.07 0.87
CA GLN A 66 -19.10 5.78 0.69
C GLN A 66 -19.23 5.27 -0.75
N ILE A 67 -18.37 4.29 -1.05
CA ILE A 67 -18.49 3.53 -2.30
C ILE A 67 -19.94 3.12 -2.47
N SER A 68 -20.56 3.58 -3.57
CA SER A 68 -21.97 3.36 -3.87
C SER A 68 -22.35 1.91 -3.62
N GLN A 69 -23.51 1.69 -3.02
CA GLN A 69 -24.03 0.36 -2.72
C GLN A 69 -24.06 -0.57 -3.94
N GLU A 70 -24.13 0.00 -5.13
CA GLU A 70 -24.09 -0.72 -6.41
C GLU A 70 -22.68 -1.25 -6.74
N HIS A 71 -21.64 -0.69 -6.13
CA HIS A 71 -20.24 -1.08 -6.33
C HIS A 71 -19.72 -2.09 -5.30
N MET A 72 -20.59 -2.66 -4.45
CA MET A 72 -20.21 -3.64 -3.45
C MET A 72 -20.64 -5.05 -3.84
N PHE A 73 -19.75 -6.03 -3.67
CA PHE A 73 -20.09 -7.45 -3.72
C PHE A 73 -20.84 -7.84 -2.46
N LYS A 74 -22.07 -8.35 -2.60
CA LYS A 74 -22.96 -8.72 -1.51
C LYS A 74 -23.35 -10.19 -1.60
N PHE A 75 -23.48 -10.84 -0.44
CA PHE A 75 -23.92 -12.21 -0.30
C PHE A 75 -24.66 -12.42 1.03
N PHE A 76 -25.16 -13.61 1.30
CA PHE A 76 -25.94 -13.89 2.50
C PHE A 76 -25.22 -14.89 3.41
N ASP A 77 -25.35 -14.71 4.72
CA ASP A 77 -24.97 -15.73 5.69
C ASP A 77 -26.09 -16.78 5.88
N GLU A 78 -25.84 -17.77 6.74
CA GLU A 78 -26.80 -18.86 7.00
C GLU A 78 -28.09 -18.37 7.67
N GLN A 79 -28.11 -17.19 8.28
CA GLN A 79 -29.29 -16.56 8.89
C GLN A 79 -30.00 -15.60 7.92
N GLY A 80 -29.54 -15.47 6.69
CA GLY A 80 -30.12 -14.56 5.68
C GLY A 80 -29.74 -13.10 5.86
N ARG A 81 -28.70 -12.78 6.68
CA ARG A 81 -28.19 -11.41 6.82
C ARG A 81 -27.28 -11.08 5.64
N ILE A 82 -27.32 -9.81 5.21
CA ILE A 82 -26.49 -9.37 4.10
C ILE A 82 -25.07 -9.08 4.58
N LEU A 83 -24.10 -9.71 3.93
CA LEU A 83 -22.68 -9.47 4.06
C LEU A 83 -22.16 -8.78 2.81
N ALA A 84 -21.08 -8.01 2.95
CA ALA A 84 -20.37 -7.41 1.83
C ALA A 84 -18.87 -7.69 1.92
N LEU A 85 -18.24 -7.99 0.79
CA LEU A 85 -16.77 -7.96 0.70
C LEU A 85 -16.31 -6.52 0.91
N ARG A 86 -15.24 -6.33 1.70
CA ARG A 86 -14.72 -4.99 2.00
C ARG A 86 -14.33 -4.24 0.73
N PRO A 87 -14.93 -3.07 0.46
CA PRO A 87 -14.57 -2.24 -0.68
C PRO A 87 -13.37 -1.33 -0.39
N ASP A 88 -13.05 -1.13 0.91
CA ASP A 88 -11.88 -0.44 1.46
C ASP A 88 -11.57 -0.99 2.86
N PHE A 89 -10.43 -0.58 3.42
CA PHE A 89 -10.03 -0.94 4.78
C PHE A 89 -10.50 0.07 5.82
N THR A 90 -10.64 1.33 5.45
CA THR A 90 -10.89 2.46 6.35
C THR A 90 -12.11 2.24 7.22
N THR A 91 -13.23 1.81 6.63
CA THR A 91 -14.48 1.53 7.37
C THR A 91 -14.31 0.40 8.39
N SER A 92 -13.66 -0.71 7.98
CA SER A 92 -13.42 -1.84 8.89
C SER A 92 -12.47 -1.47 10.04
N ILE A 93 -11.44 -0.66 9.76
CA ILE A 93 -10.51 -0.18 10.78
C ILE A 93 -11.20 0.83 11.71
N ALA A 94 -12.03 1.74 11.20
CA ALA A 94 -12.81 2.66 12.02
C ALA A 94 -13.74 1.90 12.98
N ARG A 95 -14.48 0.89 12.48
CA ARG A 95 -15.30 -0.01 13.32
C ARG A 95 -14.46 -0.72 14.39
N MET A 96 -13.30 -1.28 13.99
CA MET A 96 -12.39 -1.98 14.92
C MET A 96 -11.90 -1.02 15.99
N ALA A 97 -11.42 0.16 15.63
CA ALA A 97 -10.90 1.15 16.55
C ALA A 97 -11.97 1.62 17.55
N ALA A 98 -13.18 1.92 17.06
CA ALA A 98 -14.30 2.35 17.90
C ALA A 98 -14.80 1.25 18.85
N THR A 99 -14.75 -0.02 18.45
CA THR A 99 -15.33 -1.12 19.26
C THR A 99 -14.31 -1.87 20.13
N LYS A 100 -13.05 -1.93 19.73
CA LYS A 100 -12.00 -2.71 20.41
C LYS A 100 -11.00 -1.84 21.18
N VAL A 101 -10.82 -0.57 20.76
CA VAL A 101 -9.80 0.34 21.30
C VAL A 101 -10.42 1.69 21.72
N ALA A 102 -11.74 1.75 21.90
CA ALA A 102 -12.53 2.97 22.15
C ALA A 102 -12.03 3.87 23.29
N ASN A 103 -11.40 3.32 24.31
CA ASN A 103 -11.00 4.05 25.53
C ASN A 103 -9.57 4.63 25.46
N SER A 104 -8.93 4.68 24.28
CA SER A 104 -7.60 5.26 24.16
C SER A 104 -7.69 6.76 23.92
N ASP A 105 -7.15 7.56 24.84
CA ASP A 105 -7.00 9.03 24.67
C ASP A 105 -5.77 9.40 23.82
N LYS A 106 -4.98 8.40 23.39
CA LYS A 106 -3.76 8.61 22.60
C LYS A 106 -4.01 8.33 21.13
N PRO A 107 -3.37 9.07 20.21
CA PRO A 107 -3.43 8.75 18.80
C PRO A 107 -3.00 7.31 18.51
N GLN A 108 -3.76 6.63 17.67
CA GLN A 108 -3.52 5.26 17.25
C GLN A 108 -3.03 5.26 15.80
N ARG A 109 -1.99 4.49 15.53
CA ARG A 109 -1.39 4.34 14.21
C ARG A 109 -1.54 2.89 13.75
N TYR A 110 -2.33 2.67 12.70
CA TYR A 110 -2.59 1.35 12.12
C TYR A 110 -2.06 1.30 10.71
N LEU A 111 -1.42 0.19 10.33
CA LEU A 111 -1.09 -0.14 8.97
C LEU A 111 -1.82 -1.42 8.57
N TYR A 112 -2.06 -1.58 7.28
CA TYR A 112 -2.71 -2.76 6.72
C TYR A 112 -2.20 -3.04 5.31
N THR A 113 -2.26 -4.33 4.92
CA THR A 113 -2.07 -4.76 3.53
C THR A 113 -3.05 -5.88 3.21
N GLY A 114 -3.73 -5.81 2.07
CA GLY A 114 -4.63 -6.86 1.63
C GLY A 114 -5.55 -6.48 0.48
N ASN A 115 -6.40 -7.41 0.09
CA ASN A 115 -7.29 -7.25 -1.04
C ASN A 115 -8.57 -6.50 -0.66
N VAL A 116 -9.03 -5.67 -1.58
CA VAL A 116 -10.33 -4.99 -1.57
C VAL A 116 -11.10 -5.33 -2.84
N TYR A 117 -12.42 -5.19 -2.79
CA TYR A 117 -13.33 -5.73 -3.80
C TYR A 117 -14.36 -4.69 -4.22
N ARG A 118 -14.38 -4.34 -5.51
CA ARG A 118 -15.34 -3.36 -6.03
C ARG A 118 -16.00 -3.85 -7.31
N VAL A 119 -17.31 -3.68 -7.40
CA VAL A 119 -18.07 -3.89 -8.64
C VAL A 119 -17.90 -2.63 -9.48
N GLU A 120 -16.86 -2.57 -10.29
CA GLU A 120 -16.69 -1.46 -11.23
C GLU A 120 -17.30 -1.81 -12.60
N GLN A 121 -17.90 -0.80 -13.25
CA GLN A 121 -18.35 -0.97 -14.63
C GLN A 121 -17.14 -1.16 -15.54
N THR A 122 -17.18 -2.20 -16.35
CA THR A 122 -16.10 -2.73 -17.19
C THR A 122 -15.69 -1.82 -18.38
N GLN A 123 -15.51 -0.54 -18.17
CA GLN A 123 -14.88 0.32 -19.19
C GLN A 123 -13.42 0.57 -18.82
N GLY A 124 -12.53 -0.20 -19.44
CA GLY A 124 -11.06 -0.14 -19.28
C GLY A 124 -10.58 -0.95 -18.07
N ALA A 125 -9.72 -1.91 -18.30
CA ALA A 125 -8.82 -2.71 -17.42
C ALA A 125 -8.89 -2.56 -15.86
N ARG A 126 -10.03 -2.16 -15.29
CA ARG A 126 -10.19 -1.99 -13.84
C ARG A 126 -10.43 -3.34 -13.18
N GLN A 127 -9.56 -3.67 -12.26
CA GLN A 127 -9.66 -4.89 -11.47
C GLN A 127 -10.79 -4.76 -10.44
N ARG A 128 -11.56 -5.85 -10.26
CA ARG A 128 -12.60 -5.96 -9.23
C ARG A 128 -12.05 -6.43 -7.89
N GLU A 129 -10.90 -7.09 -7.93
CA GLU A 129 -10.08 -7.45 -6.80
C GLU A 129 -8.70 -6.82 -6.99
N PHE A 130 -8.24 -6.04 -6.02
CA PHE A 130 -6.93 -5.41 -6.05
C PHE A 130 -6.37 -5.24 -4.64
N THR A 131 -5.06 -5.23 -4.54
CA THR A 131 -4.38 -5.10 -3.25
C THR A 131 -4.11 -3.65 -2.92
N GLN A 132 -4.41 -3.28 -1.68
CA GLN A 132 -4.03 -2.00 -1.09
C GLN A 132 -3.12 -2.24 0.11
N SER A 133 -2.12 -1.38 0.28
CA SER A 133 -1.39 -1.18 1.53
C SER A 133 -1.65 0.25 2.01
N GLY A 134 -1.88 0.45 3.29
CA GLY A 134 -2.22 1.79 3.76
C GLY A 134 -2.05 1.96 5.26
N ILE A 135 -2.27 3.19 5.70
CA ILE A 135 -2.15 3.62 7.09
C ILE A 135 -3.36 4.45 7.51
N GLU A 136 -3.74 4.31 8.77
CA GLU A 136 -4.79 5.10 9.40
C GLU A 136 -4.26 5.66 10.73
N LEU A 137 -4.34 6.99 10.92
CA LEU A 137 -4.03 7.69 12.15
C LEU A 137 -5.31 8.20 12.77
N ILE A 138 -5.71 7.63 13.90
CA ILE A 138 -6.96 7.92 14.59
C ILE A 138 -6.68 8.56 15.94
N GLY A 139 -7.41 9.62 16.30
CA GLY A 139 -7.32 10.29 17.59
C GLY A 139 -6.60 11.64 17.54
N SER A 140 -6.41 12.26 16.36
CA SER A 140 -5.80 13.59 16.24
C SER A 140 -6.51 14.46 15.19
N TYR A 141 -6.78 15.71 15.59
CA TYR A 141 -7.31 16.77 14.70
C TYR A 141 -6.19 17.72 14.22
N SER A 142 -4.95 17.46 14.59
CA SER A 142 -3.82 18.34 14.27
C SER A 142 -3.43 18.26 12.79
N PRO A 143 -3.09 19.39 12.13
CA PRO A 143 -2.48 19.39 10.80
C PRO A 143 -1.19 18.57 10.70
N ALA A 144 -0.51 18.36 11.84
CA ALA A 144 0.66 17.49 11.90
C ALA A 144 0.34 16.01 11.66
N ALA A 145 -0.88 15.56 12.02
CA ALA A 145 -1.32 14.20 11.72
C ALA A 145 -1.55 14.00 10.21
N ASP A 146 -2.11 15.00 9.53
CA ASP A 146 -2.26 14.99 8.08
C ASP A 146 -0.89 14.98 7.40
N ALA A 147 0.02 15.86 7.82
CA ALA A 147 1.38 15.92 7.28
C ALA A 147 2.15 14.61 7.50
N GLU A 148 2.00 13.95 8.67
CA GLU A 148 2.61 12.64 8.95
C GLU A 148 2.12 11.57 7.97
N VAL A 149 0.80 11.47 7.76
CA VAL A 149 0.22 10.47 6.86
C VAL A 149 0.63 10.72 5.40
N ILE A 150 0.63 11.99 4.96
CA ILE A 150 1.03 12.37 3.60
C ILE A 150 2.52 12.10 3.38
N SER A 151 3.40 12.49 4.33
CA SER A 151 4.84 12.24 4.22
C SER A 151 5.16 10.76 4.24
N ALA A 152 4.52 9.97 5.12
CA ALA A 152 4.69 8.52 5.17
C ALA A 152 4.30 7.85 3.84
N ALA A 153 3.21 8.30 3.20
CA ALA A 153 2.81 7.79 1.89
C ALA A 153 3.85 8.15 0.80
N MET A 154 4.42 9.36 0.82
CA MET A 154 5.49 9.76 -0.11
C MET A 154 6.78 8.98 0.13
N GLU A 155 7.17 8.76 1.39
CA GLU A 155 8.33 7.93 1.75
C GLU A 155 8.16 6.49 1.23
N ALA A 156 6.97 5.91 1.35
CA ALA A 156 6.68 4.58 0.84
C ALA A 156 6.76 4.52 -0.70
N VAL A 157 6.27 5.54 -1.40
CA VAL A 157 6.38 5.65 -2.87
C VAL A 157 7.84 5.79 -3.32
N LEU A 158 8.64 6.58 -2.61
CA LEU A 158 10.09 6.70 -2.88
C LEU A 158 10.82 5.40 -2.61
N ALA A 159 10.52 4.71 -1.50
CA ALA A 159 11.19 3.47 -1.10
C ALA A 159 10.97 2.33 -2.11
N VAL A 160 9.81 2.25 -2.76
CA VAL A 160 9.58 1.28 -3.85
C VAL A 160 10.25 1.69 -5.17
N GLY A 161 10.94 2.85 -5.20
CA GLY A 161 11.76 3.31 -6.32
C GLY A 161 11.01 4.13 -7.37
N ILE A 162 9.92 4.79 -7.02
CA ILE A 162 9.26 5.80 -7.86
C ILE A 162 9.76 7.17 -7.40
N GLU A 163 10.66 7.77 -8.16
CA GLU A 163 11.31 9.04 -7.83
C GLU A 163 10.58 10.27 -8.40
N GLU A 164 9.82 10.09 -9.49
CA GLU A 164 9.08 11.16 -10.16
C GLU A 164 7.58 10.99 -9.94
N PHE A 165 7.04 11.79 -9.05
CA PHE A 165 5.59 11.85 -8.76
C PHE A 165 5.17 13.25 -8.29
N SER A 166 3.87 13.51 -8.31
CA SER A 166 3.25 14.68 -7.70
C SER A 166 2.23 14.24 -6.66
N MET A 167 2.35 14.79 -5.44
CA MET A 167 1.34 14.67 -4.39
C MET A 167 0.49 15.94 -4.40
N GLU A 168 -0.70 15.83 -4.95
CA GLU A 168 -1.69 16.91 -4.96
C GLU A 168 -2.45 16.91 -3.65
N ILE A 169 -2.51 18.04 -2.95
CA ILE A 169 -3.22 18.20 -1.68
C ILE A 169 -4.32 19.25 -1.80
N GLY A 170 -5.52 18.91 -1.34
CA GLY A 170 -6.69 19.77 -1.33
C GLY A 170 -7.34 19.87 0.05
N GLN A 171 -8.43 20.63 0.12
CA GLN A 171 -9.16 20.84 1.38
C GLN A 171 -10.67 20.95 1.11
N ILE A 172 -11.39 19.89 1.38
CA ILE A 172 -12.83 19.85 1.11
C ILE A 172 -13.65 20.83 1.99
N ALA A 173 -13.17 21.08 3.22
CA ALA A 173 -13.82 22.03 4.11
C ALA A 173 -13.79 23.47 3.57
N PHE A 174 -12.80 23.81 2.73
CA PHE A 174 -12.74 25.09 2.05
C PHE A 174 -13.93 25.27 1.10
N PHE A 175 -14.15 24.29 0.22
CA PHE A 175 -15.31 24.29 -0.68
C PHE A 175 -16.63 24.30 0.08
N ASN A 176 -16.74 23.46 1.13
CA ASN A 176 -17.95 23.40 1.96
C ASN A 176 -18.25 24.75 2.62
N GLY A 177 -17.24 25.46 3.09
CA GLY A 177 -17.39 26.81 3.63
C GLY A 177 -17.90 27.81 2.58
N LEU A 178 -17.41 27.75 1.35
CA LEU A 178 -17.86 28.62 0.24
C LEU A 178 -19.32 28.35 -0.14
N VAL A 179 -19.73 27.10 -0.33
CA VAL A 179 -21.10 26.76 -0.71
C VAL A 179 -22.10 27.05 0.39
N LYS A 180 -21.70 26.90 1.64
CA LYS A 180 -22.49 27.29 2.81
C LYS A 180 -22.67 28.81 2.90
N GLN A 181 -21.63 29.59 2.65
CA GLN A 181 -21.67 31.04 2.57
C GLN A 181 -22.58 31.50 1.44
N ALA A 182 -22.57 30.79 0.32
CA ALA A 182 -23.40 31.06 -0.83
C ALA A 182 -24.88 30.65 -0.65
N GLY A 183 -25.22 29.90 0.40
CA GLY A 183 -26.57 29.42 0.69
C GLY A 183 -27.10 28.45 -0.37
N LEU A 184 -26.20 27.66 -1.01
CA LEU A 184 -26.58 26.71 -2.05
C LEU A 184 -27.29 25.49 -1.47
N ASP A 185 -28.32 25.01 -2.17
CA ASP A 185 -28.92 23.70 -1.88
C ASP A 185 -28.10 22.53 -2.42
N GLU A 186 -28.36 21.31 -1.94
CA GLU A 186 -27.64 20.11 -2.31
C GLU A 186 -27.56 19.87 -3.82
N GLN A 187 -28.66 20.13 -4.55
CA GLN A 187 -28.69 19.95 -6.00
C GLN A 187 -27.80 20.96 -6.73
N SER A 188 -27.74 22.19 -6.24
CA SER A 188 -26.84 23.24 -6.78
C SER A 188 -25.39 22.97 -6.45
N ILE A 189 -25.09 22.44 -5.25
CA ILE A 189 -23.76 22.03 -4.84
C ILE A 189 -23.25 20.92 -5.78
N GLU A 190 -24.05 19.89 -6.03
CA GLU A 190 -23.65 18.78 -6.90
C GLU A 190 -23.39 19.26 -8.35
N LYS A 191 -24.24 20.11 -8.89
CA LYS A 191 -24.00 20.73 -10.21
C LYS A 191 -22.72 21.57 -10.23
N LEU A 192 -22.44 22.28 -9.14
CA LEU A 192 -21.22 23.08 -9.04
C LEU A 192 -19.99 22.20 -9.00
N ARG A 193 -20.02 21.08 -8.24
CA ARG A 193 -18.95 20.06 -8.22
C ARG A 193 -18.67 19.52 -9.62
N GLU A 194 -19.71 19.07 -10.35
CA GLU A 194 -19.57 18.57 -11.73
C GLU A 194 -18.91 19.60 -12.67
N ARG A 195 -19.23 20.90 -12.51
CA ARG A 195 -18.66 21.98 -13.31
C ARG A 195 -17.20 22.26 -12.94
N ILE A 196 -16.86 22.17 -11.65
CA ILE A 196 -15.48 22.33 -11.18
C ILE A 196 -14.61 21.16 -11.69
N ASP A 197 -15.06 19.92 -11.56
CA ASP A 197 -14.38 18.72 -12.04
C ASP A 197 -14.15 18.75 -13.55
N SER A 198 -15.16 19.22 -14.31
CA SER A 198 -15.06 19.38 -15.78
C SER A 198 -14.32 20.64 -16.22
N LYS A 199 -13.85 21.48 -15.27
CA LYS A 199 -13.20 22.79 -15.52
C LYS A 199 -14.06 23.74 -16.38
N ASP A 200 -15.40 23.66 -16.23
CA ASP A 200 -16.38 24.48 -16.95
C ASP A 200 -16.63 25.84 -16.26
N SER A 201 -15.73 26.79 -16.45
CA SER A 201 -15.86 28.14 -15.86
C SER A 201 -17.14 28.88 -16.28
N VAL A 202 -17.65 28.62 -17.49
CA VAL A 202 -18.91 29.24 -17.96
C VAL A 202 -20.12 28.69 -17.20
N GLY A 203 -20.12 27.38 -16.99
CA GLY A 203 -21.13 26.71 -16.17
C GLY A 203 -21.09 27.17 -14.71
N ILE A 204 -19.89 27.28 -14.11
CA ILE A 204 -19.70 27.82 -12.75
C ILE A 204 -20.22 29.24 -12.68
N LYS A 205 -19.84 30.12 -13.62
CA LYS A 205 -20.28 31.49 -13.67
C LYS A 205 -21.81 31.61 -13.77
N THR A 206 -22.46 30.74 -14.57
CA THR A 206 -23.93 30.74 -14.72
C THR A 206 -24.64 30.41 -13.40
N ILE A 207 -24.01 29.64 -12.51
CA ILE A 207 -24.50 29.34 -11.16
C ILE A 207 -24.26 30.54 -10.24
N THR A 208 -22.99 31.05 -10.20
CA THR A 208 -22.56 32.08 -9.25
C THR A 208 -23.19 33.46 -9.53
N ASP A 209 -23.47 33.80 -10.79
CA ASP A 209 -24.13 35.09 -11.17
C ASP A 209 -25.54 35.25 -10.58
N LYS A 210 -26.17 34.13 -10.19
CA LYS A 210 -27.52 34.12 -9.58
C LYS A 210 -27.49 34.28 -8.06
N LEU A 211 -26.32 34.23 -7.46
CA LEU A 211 -26.17 34.29 -6.01
C LEU A 211 -26.03 35.74 -5.54
N ASP A 212 -26.64 36.03 -4.39
CA ASP A 212 -26.49 37.34 -3.71
C ASP A 212 -25.33 37.25 -2.69
N ILE A 213 -24.11 37.17 -3.21
CA ILE A 213 -22.88 37.12 -2.42
C ILE A 213 -21.84 38.09 -2.98
N ASP A 214 -20.77 38.35 -2.21
CA ASP A 214 -19.67 39.22 -2.59
C ASP A 214 -19.04 38.78 -3.93
N ASP A 215 -18.68 39.75 -4.77
CA ASP A 215 -18.08 39.47 -6.07
C ASP A 215 -16.68 38.80 -5.96
N ASN A 216 -15.91 39.05 -4.88
CA ASN A 216 -14.67 38.35 -4.64
C ASN A 216 -14.92 36.83 -4.44
N ILE A 217 -15.99 36.49 -3.74
CA ILE A 217 -16.37 35.07 -3.51
C ILE A 217 -16.85 34.42 -4.81
N LYS A 218 -17.67 35.14 -5.63
CA LYS A 218 -18.06 34.65 -6.96
C LYS A 218 -16.86 34.35 -7.84
N ASN A 219 -15.93 35.31 -7.93
CA ASN A 219 -14.71 35.17 -8.73
C ASN A 219 -13.85 33.99 -8.22
N LEU A 220 -13.68 33.86 -6.90
CA LEU A 220 -12.97 32.76 -6.29
C LEU A 220 -13.58 31.40 -6.65
N MET A 221 -14.92 31.27 -6.62
CA MET A 221 -15.61 30.04 -7.03
C MET A 221 -15.42 29.72 -8.52
N ILE A 222 -15.38 30.74 -9.39
CA ILE A 222 -15.10 30.57 -10.82
C ILE A 222 -13.66 30.13 -11.06
N ASP A 223 -12.73 30.58 -10.24
CA ASP A 223 -11.31 30.31 -10.39
C ASP A 223 -10.89 28.97 -9.71
N LEU A 224 -11.75 28.36 -8.86
CA LEU A 224 -11.46 27.12 -8.14
C LEU A 224 -10.81 26.01 -9.00
N PRO A 225 -11.28 25.71 -10.23
CA PRO A 225 -10.70 24.66 -11.07
C PRO A 225 -9.24 24.94 -11.50
N TYR A 226 -8.77 26.17 -11.31
CA TYR A 226 -7.45 26.66 -11.72
C TYR A 226 -6.57 27.07 -10.53
N LEU A 227 -7.06 26.92 -9.30
CA LEU A 227 -6.28 27.16 -8.10
C LEU A 227 -5.41 25.94 -7.79
N PHE A 228 -4.42 25.75 -8.65
CA PHE A 228 -3.45 24.68 -8.63
C PHE A 228 -2.02 25.25 -8.67
N GLY A 229 -1.09 24.65 -7.90
CA GLY A 229 0.32 25.05 -7.90
C GLY A 229 0.98 24.98 -6.53
N GLY A 230 1.93 25.87 -6.27
CA GLY A 230 2.66 25.98 -5.02
C GLY A 230 2.02 26.96 -4.02
N GLU A 231 2.85 27.61 -3.22
CA GLU A 231 2.42 28.57 -2.18
C GLU A 231 1.59 29.74 -2.73
N GLU A 232 1.76 30.11 -4.01
CA GLU A 232 1.01 31.17 -4.65
C GLU A 232 -0.50 30.94 -4.70
N VAL A 233 -0.94 29.71 -4.61
CA VAL A 233 -2.38 29.33 -4.54
C VAL A 233 -3.02 29.97 -3.32
N PHE A 234 -2.35 29.96 -2.17
CA PHE A 234 -2.89 30.58 -0.95
C PHE A 234 -3.12 32.08 -1.14
N LYS A 235 -2.20 32.79 -1.82
CA LYS A 235 -2.33 34.24 -2.06
C LYS A 235 -3.55 34.59 -2.92
N LYS A 236 -3.94 33.67 -3.82
CA LYS A 236 -5.14 33.80 -4.65
C LYS A 236 -6.43 33.42 -3.93
N ALA A 237 -6.33 32.43 -3.03
CA ALA A 237 -7.48 31.89 -2.30
C ALA A 237 -7.91 32.77 -1.11
N TYR A 238 -6.96 33.46 -0.44
CA TYR A 238 -7.30 34.42 0.62
C TYR A 238 -7.85 35.70 0.02
N VAL A 239 -9.17 35.78 -0.16
CA VAL A 239 -9.88 36.96 -0.63
C VAL A 239 -10.66 37.61 0.50
N ASP A 240 -10.96 38.94 0.36
CA ASP A 240 -11.84 39.62 1.28
C ASP A 240 -13.26 39.03 1.21
N GLY A 241 -13.91 38.95 2.36
CA GLY A 241 -15.27 38.43 2.45
C GLY A 241 -15.40 36.93 2.73
N LEU A 242 -14.29 36.17 2.83
CA LEU A 242 -14.33 34.76 3.24
C LEU A 242 -14.93 34.60 4.63
N ASN A 243 -15.77 33.58 4.81
CA ASN A 243 -16.26 33.17 6.13
C ASN A 243 -15.12 32.48 6.96
N GLU A 244 -15.37 32.34 8.26
CA GLU A 244 -14.39 31.74 9.19
C GLU A 244 -14.12 30.26 8.85
N GLU A 245 -15.10 29.51 8.36
CA GLU A 245 -14.95 28.11 8.00
C GLU A 245 -13.96 27.93 6.84
N SER A 246 -14.11 28.72 5.77
CA SER A 246 -13.17 28.72 4.64
C SER A 246 -11.78 29.22 5.02
N LYS A 247 -11.67 30.26 5.87
CA LYS A 247 -10.38 30.74 6.36
C LYS A 247 -9.65 29.66 7.17
N ASN A 248 -10.33 29.05 8.13
CA ASN A 248 -9.75 27.98 8.96
C ASN A 248 -9.33 26.79 8.12
N ALA A 249 -10.08 26.45 7.07
CA ALA A 249 -9.72 25.38 6.14
C ALA A 249 -8.46 25.70 5.34
N LEU A 250 -8.29 26.95 4.86
CA LEU A 250 -7.07 27.41 4.20
C LEU A 250 -5.88 27.45 5.16
N ASP A 251 -6.06 27.94 6.39
CA ASP A 251 -5.02 27.98 7.41
C ASP A 251 -4.54 26.56 7.75
N ASN A 252 -5.46 25.60 7.85
CA ASN A 252 -5.13 24.21 8.08
C ASN A 252 -4.32 23.62 6.91
N LEU A 253 -4.78 23.80 5.66
CA LEU A 253 -4.07 23.31 4.48
C LEU A 253 -2.69 23.96 4.34
N LYS A 254 -2.59 25.28 4.58
CA LYS A 254 -1.33 26.00 4.59
C LYS A 254 -0.36 25.42 5.60
N ARG A 255 -0.85 25.11 6.81
CA ARG A 255 0.00 24.51 7.85
C ARG A 255 0.48 23.10 7.47
N ILE A 256 -0.37 22.28 6.84
CA ILE A 256 0.02 20.98 6.28
C ILE A 256 1.14 21.17 5.23
N TYR A 257 0.95 22.07 4.28
CA TYR A 257 1.94 22.37 3.23
C TYR A 257 3.27 22.83 3.82
N GLU A 258 3.26 23.77 4.77
CA GLU A 258 4.47 24.24 5.47
C GLU A 258 5.23 23.11 6.15
N LEU A 259 4.50 22.16 6.81
CA LEU A 259 5.12 21.00 7.44
C LEU A 259 5.76 20.06 6.43
N LEU A 260 5.09 19.80 5.30
CA LEU A 260 5.63 18.96 4.23
C LEU A 260 6.89 19.59 3.60
N CYS A 261 6.92 20.91 3.45
CA CYS A 261 8.13 21.64 3.01
C CYS A 261 9.27 21.51 4.02
N LEU A 262 8.98 21.65 5.33
CA LEU A 262 9.96 21.45 6.40
C LEU A 262 10.52 20.02 6.45
N TYR A 263 9.71 19.02 6.07
CA TYR A 263 10.14 17.64 5.95
C TYR A 263 10.93 17.34 4.66
N GLY A 264 11.10 18.33 3.78
CA GLY A 264 11.87 18.21 2.55
C GLY A 264 11.09 17.73 1.32
N PHE A 265 9.76 17.72 1.38
CA PHE A 265 8.91 17.25 0.29
C PHE A 265 8.37 18.34 -0.64
N GLU A 266 8.84 19.60 -0.53
CA GLU A 266 8.34 20.73 -1.31
C GLU A 266 8.26 20.45 -2.82
N LYS A 267 9.27 19.79 -3.39
CA LYS A 267 9.34 19.49 -4.83
C LYS A 267 8.29 18.49 -5.31
N TYR A 268 7.70 17.71 -4.40
CA TYR A 268 6.71 16.68 -4.71
C TYR A 268 5.28 17.14 -4.48
N VAL A 269 5.07 18.24 -3.74
CA VAL A 269 3.74 18.63 -3.27
C VAL A 269 3.22 19.79 -4.10
N SER A 270 1.98 19.67 -4.56
CA SER A 270 1.19 20.74 -5.17
C SER A 270 -0.15 20.89 -4.46
N ILE A 271 -0.66 22.12 -4.42
CA ILE A 271 -1.96 22.43 -3.85
C ILE A 271 -2.99 22.41 -4.98
N ASP A 272 -4.12 21.75 -4.77
CA ASP A 272 -5.27 21.76 -5.67
C ASP A 272 -6.56 22.03 -4.89
N LEU A 273 -7.07 23.27 -4.94
CA LEU A 273 -8.33 23.64 -4.30
C LEU A 273 -9.56 23.28 -5.15
N GLY A 274 -9.36 22.88 -6.40
CA GLY A 274 -10.38 22.33 -7.28
C GLY A 274 -10.58 20.83 -7.12
N MET A 275 -9.77 20.16 -6.32
CA MET A 275 -9.91 18.73 -6.02
C MET A 275 -11.12 18.52 -5.09
N LEU A 276 -12.25 18.14 -5.67
CA LEU A 276 -13.50 17.87 -4.97
C LEU A 276 -13.83 16.38 -5.13
N GLU A 277 -13.49 15.57 -4.12
CA GLU A 277 -13.82 14.15 -4.13
C GLU A 277 -15.33 13.92 -4.09
N SER A 278 -15.79 12.93 -4.86
CA SER A 278 -17.15 12.38 -4.77
C SER A 278 -17.35 11.52 -3.51
N ILE A 279 -16.31 11.32 -2.71
CA ILE A 279 -16.35 10.54 -1.48
C ILE A 279 -16.71 11.50 -0.33
N ASP A 280 -17.99 11.59 -0.01
CA ASP A 280 -18.53 12.55 0.97
C ASP A 280 -18.13 12.29 2.42
N TYR A 281 -17.37 11.24 2.74
CA TYR A 281 -16.90 11.04 4.10
C TYR A 281 -15.67 11.87 4.48
N TYR A 282 -14.96 12.46 3.51
CA TYR A 282 -13.86 13.36 3.83
C TYR A 282 -14.35 14.67 4.44
N THR A 283 -13.69 15.08 5.51
CA THR A 283 -14.08 16.24 6.30
C THR A 283 -13.07 17.37 6.25
N GLY A 284 -11.87 17.14 5.74
CA GLY A 284 -10.77 18.07 5.80
C GLY A 284 -9.83 17.95 4.60
N SER A 285 -8.55 17.71 4.88
CA SER A 285 -7.53 17.49 3.86
C SER A 285 -7.85 16.26 3.00
N ILE A 286 -7.59 16.36 1.71
CA ILE A 286 -7.64 15.26 0.75
C ILE A 286 -6.35 15.30 -0.08
N PHE A 287 -5.87 14.14 -0.53
CA PHE A 287 -4.66 14.10 -1.32
C PHE A 287 -4.63 12.90 -2.28
N LYS A 288 -3.91 13.09 -3.40
CA LYS A 288 -3.70 12.08 -4.44
C LYS A 288 -2.26 12.14 -4.94
N CYS A 289 -1.67 10.98 -5.14
CA CYS A 289 -0.34 10.85 -5.71
C CYS A 289 -0.44 10.35 -7.15
N TYR A 290 0.15 11.10 -8.07
CA TYR A 290 0.23 10.77 -9.49
C TYR A 290 1.67 10.59 -9.93
N THR A 291 1.90 9.67 -10.86
CA THR A 291 3.20 9.47 -11.52
C THR A 291 3.02 9.28 -13.02
N HIS A 292 4.12 9.36 -13.76
CA HIS A 292 4.10 9.14 -15.20
C HIS A 292 3.71 7.70 -15.58
N GLY A 293 3.15 7.53 -16.76
CA GLY A 293 2.80 6.22 -17.32
C GLY A 293 1.44 5.66 -16.93
N VAL A 294 0.75 6.24 -15.94
CA VAL A 294 -0.59 5.82 -15.50
C VAL A 294 -1.55 6.99 -15.41
N GLY A 295 -2.79 6.78 -15.86
CA GLY A 295 -3.82 7.82 -15.89
C GLY A 295 -4.69 7.90 -14.61
N PHE A 296 -4.22 7.34 -13.50
CA PHE A 296 -4.93 7.29 -12.21
C PHE A 296 -3.94 7.45 -11.04
N PRO A 297 -4.41 7.92 -9.87
CA PRO A 297 -3.52 8.07 -8.72
C PRO A 297 -3.02 6.71 -8.21
N ILE A 298 -1.73 6.64 -7.87
CA ILE A 298 -1.10 5.45 -7.26
C ILE A 298 -1.35 5.36 -5.77
N CYS A 299 -1.58 6.51 -5.12
CA CYS A 299 -1.96 6.63 -3.72
C CYS A 299 -3.04 7.70 -3.59
N ALA A 300 -3.96 7.53 -2.65
CA ALA A 300 -4.96 8.52 -2.30
C ALA A 300 -5.30 8.43 -0.82
N GLY A 301 -5.79 9.52 -0.25
CA GLY A 301 -6.19 9.58 1.15
C GLY A 301 -6.83 10.90 1.54
N GLY A 302 -7.10 11.04 2.84
CA GLY A 302 -7.66 12.27 3.39
C GLY A 302 -8.15 12.10 4.82
N ARG A 303 -8.68 13.20 5.39
CA ARG A 303 -9.26 13.27 6.73
C ARG A 303 -10.74 12.92 6.72
N TYR A 304 -11.17 12.05 7.64
CA TYR A 304 -12.53 11.49 7.70
C TYR A 304 -13.10 11.43 9.13
N ASP A 305 -13.08 12.54 9.85
CA ASP A 305 -13.44 12.64 11.26
C ASP A 305 -14.85 12.12 11.58
N ASN A 306 -15.82 12.31 10.68
CA ASN A 306 -17.21 11.90 10.89
C ASN A 306 -17.42 10.37 10.84
N LEU A 307 -16.51 9.63 10.22
CA LEU A 307 -16.66 8.18 10.08
C LEU A 307 -16.60 7.47 11.44
N MET A 308 -15.71 7.92 12.32
CA MET A 308 -15.57 7.35 13.66
C MET A 308 -16.84 7.52 14.51
N GLY A 309 -17.52 8.66 14.37
CA GLY A 309 -18.76 8.96 15.09
C GLY A 309 -19.90 7.99 14.78
N GLN A 310 -19.94 7.38 13.61
CA GLN A 310 -20.97 6.40 13.24
C GLN A 310 -20.83 5.08 14.00
N PHE A 311 -19.63 4.79 14.48
CA PHE A 311 -19.34 3.65 15.37
C PHE A 311 -19.37 4.03 16.85
N GLY A 312 -19.83 5.25 17.19
CA GLY A 312 -20.00 5.72 18.56
C GLY A 312 -18.77 6.33 19.23
N ASP A 313 -17.71 6.63 18.45
CA ASP A 313 -16.47 7.22 18.98
C ASP A 313 -16.02 8.40 18.09
N ASN A 314 -16.30 9.63 18.53
CA ASN A 314 -15.97 10.84 17.80
C ASN A 314 -14.47 11.16 17.95
N LYS A 315 -13.66 10.81 16.97
CA LYS A 315 -12.21 11.09 16.94
C LYS A 315 -11.80 11.58 15.58
N GLY A 316 -10.85 12.52 15.53
CA GLY A 316 -10.18 12.91 14.29
C GLY A 316 -9.46 11.72 13.67
N ALA A 317 -9.60 11.56 12.37
CA ALA A 317 -8.99 10.45 11.64
C ALA A 317 -8.52 10.88 10.26
N VAL A 318 -7.33 10.42 9.87
CA VAL A 318 -6.73 10.65 8.55
C VAL A 318 -6.00 9.38 8.12
N GLY A 319 -6.09 9.04 6.83
CA GLY A 319 -5.46 7.83 6.31
C GLY A 319 -5.03 7.96 4.86
N ALA A 320 -4.20 7.01 4.44
CA ALA A 320 -3.69 6.88 3.08
C ALA A 320 -3.74 5.43 2.62
N ALA A 321 -4.11 5.23 1.35
CA ALA A 321 -4.11 3.92 0.70
C ALA A 321 -3.27 3.96 -0.58
N ILE A 322 -2.32 3.05 -0.70
CA ILE A 322 -1.45 2.85 -1.86
C ILE A 322 -1.96 1.61 -2.62
N GLY A 323 -2.19 1.76 -3.93
CA GLY A 323 -2.62 0.66 -4.78
C GLY A 323 -1.44 -0.20 -5.27
N ILE A 324 -1.24 -1.38 -4.69
CA ILE A 324 -0.11 -2.26 -5.03
C ILE A 324 -0.11 -2.64 -6.52
N ASN A 325 -1.26 -3.04 -7.06
CA ASN A 325 -1.38 -3.38 -8.49
C ASN A 325 -1.03 -2.19 -9.41
N ARG A 326 -1.28 -0.96 -8.96
CA ARG A 326 -0.92 0.26 -9.69
C ARG A 326 0.60 0.50 -9.68
N LEU A 327 1.24 0.25 -8.52
CA LEU A 327 2.71 0.32 -8.43
C LEU A 327 3.37 -0.73 -9.32
N ILE A 328 2.88 -1.98 -9.32
CA ILE A 328 3.38 -3.03 -10.21
C ILE A 328 3.31 -2.57 -11.67
N SER A 329 2.19 -1.96 -12.11
CA SER A 329 2.05 -1.50 -13.49
C SER A 329 3.00 -0.36 -13.87
N VAL A 330 3.46 0.44 -12.91
CA VAL A 330 4.46 1.50 -13.09
C VAL A 330 5.89 0.93 -13.11
N LEU A 331 6.12 -0.11 -12.30
CA LEU A 331 7.44 -0.72 -12.09
C LEU A 331 7.69 -1.92 -13.01
N SER A 332 6.73 -2.29 -13.87
CA SER A 332 6.80 -3.49 -14.73
C SER A 332 7.99 -3.53 -15.70
N ASP A 333 8.64 -2.39 -15.97
CA ASP A 333 9.86 -2.32 -16.77
C ASP A 333 11.15 -2.55 -15.95
N LYS A 334 11.05 -2.69 -14.62
CA LYS A 334 12.21 -3.10 -13.80
C LYS A 334 12.41 -4.59 -13.94
N GLU A 335 13.58 -4.98 -14.46
CA GLU A 335 14.02 -6.38 -14.44
C GLU A 335 13.92 -6.89 -13.00
N VAL A 336 13.10 -7.91 -12.79
CA VAL A 336 13.14 -8.70 -11.56
C VAL A 336 14.54 -9.33 -11.57
N HIS A 337 15.38 -8.97 -10.63
CA HIS A 337 16.62 -9.70 -10.42
C HIS A 337 16.21 -11.09 -9.94
N ASP A 338 16.19 -12.05 -10.89
CA ASP A 338 16.11 -13.46 -10.56
C ASP A 338 17.19 -13.76 -9.54
N VAL A 339 16.77 -14.07 -8.32
CA VAL A 339 17.71 -14.60 -7.33
C VAL A 339 18.21 -15.90 -7.92
N SER A 340 19.51 -15.93 -8.30
CA SER A 340 20.12 -17.07 -8.93
C SER A 340 19.88 -18.32 -8.08
N ALA A 341 18.96 -19.17 -8.51
CA ALA A 341 18.67 -20.43 -7.85
C ALA A 341 19.77 -21.46 -8.16
N SER A 342 19.99 -22.41 -7.28
CA SER A 342 20.87 -23.55 -7.52
C SER A 342 20.04 -24.83 -7.68
N LEU A 343 20.46 -25.73 -8.57
CA LEU A 343 19.86 -27.06 -8.71
C LEU A 343 20.82 -28.12 -8.18
N VAL A 344 20.36 -28.99 -7.28
CA VAL A 344 21.14 -30.16 -6.80
C VAL A 344 20.66 -31.40 -7.53
N PHE A 345 21.57 -32.05 -8.24
CA PHE A 345 21.38 -33.32 -8.91
C PHE A 345 22.13 -34.43 -8.15
N ALA A 346 21.41 -35.43 -7.72
CA ALA A 346 21.97 -36.58 -7.05
C ALA A 346 22.24 -37.71 -8.05
N GLU A 347 23.47 -38.20 -8.12
CA GLU A 347 23.75 -39.51 -8.73
C GLU A 347 23.14 -40.63 -7.90
N LYS A 348 22.89 -41.76 -8.52
CA LYS A 348 22.28 -42.91 -7.85
C LYS A 348 23.03 -43.26 -6.57
N ASN A 349 22.32 -43.41 -5.46
CA ASN A 349 22.80 -43.63 -4.07
C ASN A 349 23.54 -42.42 -3.46
N ALA A 350 23.38 -41.22 -4.02
CA ALA A 350 23.91 -39.96 -3.45
C ALA A 350 22.78 -39.08 -2.86
N GLU A 351 21.55 -39.58 -2.85
CA GLU A 351 20.35 -38.79 -2.52
C GLU A 351 20.39 -38.18 -1.10
N GLY A 352 20.95 -38.93 -0.12
CA GLY A 352 21.10 -38.43 1.24
C GLY A 352 22.10 -37.27 1.32
N ILE A 353 23.26 -37.40 0.70
CA ILE A 353 24.32 -36.34 0.67
C ILE A 353 23.74 -35.10 -0.07
N ALA A 354 23.06 -35.33 -1.19
CA ALA A 354 22.45 -34.25 -1.97
C ALA A 354 21.41 -33.48 -1.17
N TYR A 355 20.60 -34.20 -0.38
CA TYR A 355 19.63 -33.56 0.51
C TYR A 355 20.30 -32.72 1.59
N ASP A 356 21.38 -33.23 2.22
CA ASP A 356 22.11 -32.50 3.25
C ASP A 356 22.74 -31.22 2.69
N ILE A 357 23.31 -31.27 1.49
CA ILE A 357 23.80 -30.07 0.79
C ILE A 357 22.68 -29.08 0.52
N ALA A 358 21.56 -29.53 -0.06
CA ALA A 358 20.45 -28.67 -0.37
C ALA A 358 19.83 -28.05 0.89
N TYR A 359 19.75 -28.82 1.99
CA TYR A 359 19.25 -28.35 3.27
C TYR A 359 20.15 -27.24 3.85
N ASN A 360 21.47 -27.48 3.90
CA ASN A 360 22.40 -26.49 4.42
C ASN A 360 22.39 -25.20 3.61
N LEU A 361 22.37 -25.29 2.28
CA LEU A 361 22.23 -24.10 1.41
C LEU A 361 20.95 -23.32 1.70
N ARG A 362 19.82 -24.01 1.91
CA ARG A 362 18.53 -23.35 2.24
C ARG A 362 18.53 -22.68 3.61
N VAL A 363 19.13 -23.33 4.62
CA VAL A 363 19.27 -22.72 5.96
C VAL A 363 20.10 -21.44 5.88
N ASN A 364 21.06 -21.38 4.96
CA ASN A 364 21.90 -20.22 4.71
C ASN A 364 21.29 -19.22 3.69
N GLY A 365 19.99 -19.30 3.46
CA GLY A 365 19.24 -18.32 2.65
C GLY A 365 19.34 -18.50 1.14
N CYS A 366 19.99 -19.57 0.65
CA CYS A 366 20.06 -19.83 -0.79
C CYS A 366 18.77 -20.45 -1.32
N LEU A 367 18.35 -20.05 -2.52
CA LEU A 367 17.30 -20.74 -3.26
C LEU A 367 17.85 -22.00 -3.89
N VAL A 368 17.37 -23.17 -3.48
CA VAL A 368 17.87 -24.47 -3.94
C VAL A 368 16.74 -25.42 -4.28
N GLU A 369 16.72 -25.86 -5.52
CA GLU A 369 15.88 -26.95 -6.00
C GLU A 369 16.66 -28.27 -5.99
N MET A 370 15.98 -29.36 -5.69
CA MET A 370 16.50 -30.71 -5.99
C MET A 370 15.91 -31.17 -7.32
N TYR A 371 16.71 -31.75 -8.20
CA TYR A 371 16.21 -32.35 -9.42
C TYR A 371 15.36 -33.60 -9.10
N ILE A 372 14.10 -33.56 -9.47
CA ILE A 372 13.12 -34.62 -9.21
C ILE A 372 12.65 -35.35 -10.46
N GLY A 373 13.26 -35.03 -11.63
CA GLY A 373 12.93 -35.69 -12.90
C GLY A 373 13.54 -37.09 -12.99
N ASP A 374 12.98 -37.94 -13.87
CA ASP A 374 13.49 -39.29 -14.13
C ASP A 374 14.70 -39.33 -15.10
N GLY A 375 15.21 -38.14 -15.47
CA GLY A 375 16.32 -38.02 -16.43
C GLY A 375 17.70 -38.11 -15.80
N ASP A 376 18.70 -38.24 -16.67
CA ASP A 376 20.10 -38.19 -16.30
C ASP A 376 20.62 -36.75 -16.05
N TYR A 377 21.91 -36.61 -15.77
CA TYR A 377 22.56 -35.33 -15.56
C TYR A 377 22.33 -34.32 -16.69
N LYS A 378 22.28 -34.81 -17.95
CA LYS A 378 22.04 -33.96 -19.11
C LYS A 378 20.63 -33.39 -19.11
N ALA A 379 19.64 -34.19 -18.73
CA ALA A 379 18.26 -33.73 -18.58
C ALA A 379 18.13 -32.69 -17.45
N ALA A 380 18.87 -32.86 -16.36
CA ALA A 380 18.93 -31.86 -15.27
C ALA A 380 19.60 -30.56 -15.71
N GLU A 381 20.62 -30.65 -16.56
CA GLU A 381 21.26 -29.45 -17.16
C GLU A 381 20.33 -28.71 -18.12
N GLU A 382 19.57 -29.43 -18.94
CA GLU A 382 18.54 -28.83 -19.81
C GLU A 382 17.40 -28.18 -18.99
N TYR A 383 17.01 -28.80 -17.89
CA TYR A 383 16.06 -28.24 -16.93
C TYR A 383 16.57 -26.92 -16.32
N SER A 384 17.84 -26.91 -15.85
CA SER A 384 18.47 -25.71 -15.29
C SER A 384 18.47 -24.55 -16.29
N LYS A 385 18.85 -24.81 -17.54
CA LYS A 385 18.84 -23.81 -18.63
C LYS A 385 17.46 -23.30 -18.92
N GLY A 386 16.45 -24.20 -18.95
CA GLY A 386 15.05 -23.85 -19.19
C GLY A 386 14.42 -22.98 -18.09
N LYS A 387 14.94 -23.06 -16.88
CA LYS A 387 14.51 -22.28 -15.70
C LYS A 387 15.44 -21.11 -15.36
N ASN A 388 16.46 -20.85 -16.13
CA ASN A 388 17.44 -19.80 -15.87
C ASN A 388 18.14 -19.93 -14.50
N ILE A 389 18.41 -21.19 -14.07
CA ILE A 389 19.09 -21.48 -12.81
C ILE A 389 20.58 -21.12 -12.93
N GLY A 390 21.11 -20.38 -11.95
CA GLY A 390 22.47 -19.84 -11.99
C GLY A 390 23.58 -20.87 -11.75
N ALA A 391 23.34 -21.93 -10.98
CA ALA A 391 24.34 -22.97 -10.70
C ALA A 391 23.71 -24.37 -10.57
N MET A 392 24.48 -25.40 -10.91
CA MET A 392 24.06 -26.78 -10.77
C MET A 392 25.14 -27.59 -10.00
N LEU A 393 24.70 -28.27 -8.95
CA LEU A 393 25.52 -29.10 -8.08
C LEU A 393 25.24 -30.56 -8.39
N ARG A 394 26.27 -31.29 -8.89
CA ARG A 394 26.22 -32.73 -9.11
C ARG A 394 26.87 -33.46 -7.95
N VAL A 395 26.11 -34.29 -7.27
CA VAL A 395 26.56 -35.00 -6.06
C VAL A 395 26.78 -36.48 -6.37
N PHE A 396 27.94 -37.01 -6.00
CA PHE A 396 28.31 -38.38 -6.22
C PHE A 396 28.22 -39.22 -4.92
N PRO A 397 28.06 -40.56 -5.01
CA PRO A 397 27.93 -41.43 -3.83
C PRO A 397 29.12 -41.45 -2.90
N ASN A 398 30.31 -41.14 -3.43
CA ASN A 398 31.58 -41.05 -2.66
C ASN A 398 31.79 -39.70 -1.97
N GLY A 399 30.80 -38.83 -2.00
CA GLY A 399 30.87 -37.49 -1.43
C GLY A 399 31.57 -36.46 -2.30
N GLN A 400 32.00 -36.80 -3.52
CA GLN A 400 32.45 -35.79 -4.48
C GLN A 400 31.30 -34.90 -4.93
N LEU A 401 31.64 -33.65 -5.19
CA LEU A 401 30.71 -32.59 -5.62
C LEU A 401 31.31 -31.86 -6.83
N MET A 402 30.54 -31.72 -7.89
CA MET A 402 30.89 -30.90 -9.04
C MET A 402 29.87 -29.76 -9.14
N ILE A 403 30.32 -28.54 -9.08
CA ILE A 403 29.52 -27.32 -9.17
C ILE A 403 29.75 -26.71 -10.56
N ASN A 404 28.69 -26.59 -11.33
CA ASN A 404 28.71 -25.88 -12.60
C ASN A 404 28.06 -24.52 -12.38
N ASP A 405 28.85 -23.46 -12.30
CA ASP A 405 28.40 -22.07 -12.21
C ASP A 405 28.16 -21.55 -13.65
N PHE A 406 26.90 -21.46 -14.02
CA PHE A 406 26.51 -21.04 -15.37
C PHE A 406 26.76 -19.54 -15.60
N ALA A 407 26.72 -18.73 -14.55
CA ALA A 407 26.93 -17.28 -14.63
C ALA A 407 28.41 -16.95 -14.88
N LYS A 408 29.33 -17.69 -14.23
CA LYS A 408 30.78 -17.51 -14.38
C LYS A 408 31.40 -18.40 -15.45
N HIS A 409 30.64 -19.36 -16.00
CA HIS A 409 31.15 -20.41 -16.91
C HIS A 409 32.29 -21.21 -16.31
N GLU A 410 32.23 -21.52 -15.02
CA GLU A 410 33.25 -22.25 -14.27
C GLU A 410 32.71 -23.58 -13.76
N ILE A 411 33.59 -24.60 -13.71
CA ILE A 411 33.31 -25.87 -13.08
C ILE A 411 34.27 -26.02 -11.91
N ILE A 412 33.71 -26.22 -10.72
CA ILE A 412 34.47 -26.41 -9.47
C ILE A 412 34.24 -27.83 -9.01
N GLU A 413 35.34 -28.57 -8.76
CA GLU A 413 35.33 -29.90 -8.16
C GLU A 413 35.78 -29.80 -6.71
N THR A 414 34.99 -30.36 -5.80
CA THR A 414 35.26 -30.37 -4.35
C THR A 414 34.60 -31.60 -3.71
N THR A 415 34.60 -31.67 -2.39
CA THR A 415 33.84 -32.68 -1.64
C THR A 415 32.67 -32.04 -0.87
N ALA A 416 31.62 -32.82 -0.56
CA ALA A 416 30.53 -32.37 0.24
C ALA A 416 30.99 -31.81 1.61
N ASN A 417 32.00 -32.46 2.23
CA ASN A 417 32.51 -32.01 3.52
C ASN A 417 33.26 -30.68 3.43
N GLU A 418 34.11 -30.50 2.39
CA GLU A 418 34.81 -29.22 2.17
C GLU A 418 33.83 -28.11 1.82
N PHE A 419 32.82 -28.39 1.01
CA PHE A 419 31.80 -27.43 0.62
C PHE A 419 30.97 -26.95 1.81
N LEU A 420 30.52 -27.88 2.66
CA LEU A 420 29.78 -27.57 3.87
C LEU A 420 30.64 -26.90 4.94
N GLY A 421 31.92 -27.26 5.07
CA GLY A 421 32.88 -26.61 5.98
C GLY A 421 33.22 -25.17 5.55
N TYR A 422 33.32 -24.91 4.26
CA TYR A 422 33.53 -23.54 3.74
C TYR A 422 32.35 -22.63 4.04
N TYR A 423 31.11 -23.14 4.06
CA TYR A 423 29.93 -22.35 4.41
C TYR A 423 29.90 -21.96 5.88
N ASP A 424 30.33 -22.84 6.79
CA ASP A 424 30.40 -22.52 8.22
C ASP A 424 31.47 -21.45 8.53
N GLU A 425 32.61 -21.46 7.84
CA GLU A 425 33.65 -20.44 8.04
C GLU A 425 33.33 -19.08 7.40
N SER A 426 32.67 -19.04 6.26
CA SER A 426 32.35 -17.77 5.58
C SER A 426 31.24 -16.96 6.27
N MET A 427 30.36 -17.60 7.01
CA MET A 427 29.30 -16.90 7.78
C MET A 427 29.77 -16.37 9.14
N MET A 428 30.92 -16.78 9.65
CA MET A 428 31.48 -16.19 10.86
C MET A 428 32.07 -14.79 10.63
N PHE A 429 32.21 -14.31 9.39
CA PHE A 429 32.82 -13.02 9.08
C PHE A 429 31.86 -11.89 8.72
N ASP A 430 30.54 -12.16 8.49
CA ASP A 430 29.56 -11.12 8.09
C ASP A 430 28.63 -10.61 9.23
N GLU A 431 28.82 -11.07 10.49
CA GLU A 431 28.09 -10.51 11.63
C GLU A 431 28.61 -9.16 12.16
N HIS A 432 29.62 -8.53 11.50
CA HIS A 432 30.25 -7.33 12.04
C HIS A 432 30.08 -6.03 11.23
N ASP A 433 29.21 -5.98 10.23
CA ASP A 433 29.02 -4.72 9.47
C ASP A 433 27.56 -4.28 9.31
N HIS A 434 26.76 -4.26 10.35
CA HIS A 434 25.57 -3.39 10.43
C HIS A 434 25.10 -3.20 11.87
N CYS A 435 25.84 -2.41 12.65
CA CYS A 435 25.24 -1.61 13.72
C CYS A 435 26.14 -0.42 14.06
N GLY A 436 25.98 0.65 13.29
CA GLY A 436 26.54 1.96 13.60
C GLY A 436 25.65 2.71 14.58
N CYS A 437 25.62 2.31 15.84
CA CYS A 437 25.20 3.20 16.92
C CYS A 437 26.28 3.19 17.99
N GLY A 438 27.07 4.28 18.02
CA GLY A 438 28.02 4.53 19.08
C GLY A 438 27.30 4.73 20.40
N CYS A 439 27.53 3.82 21.32
CA CYS A 439 27.35 4.03 22.75
C CYS A 439 28.53 3.41 23.45
N ASP A 440 29.48 4.25 23.87
CA ASP A 440 30.49 3.92 24.86
C ASP A 440 29.79 3.62 26.18
N HIS A 441 29.96 2.43 26.68
CA HIS A 441 29.78 2.12 28.10
C HIS A 441 30.84 1.12 28.55
N ASP A 442 31.86 1.67 29.23
CA ASP A 442 32.74 0.91 30.14
C ASP A 442 31.89 0.31 31.26
N HIS A 443 31.92 -0.99 31.42
CA HIS A 443 31.61 -1.64 32.68
C HIS A 443 32.47 -2.85 32.92
N GLU A 444 33.25 -2.75 34.00
CA GLU A 444 34.08 -3.80 34.59
C GLU A 444 33.23 -4.99 35.05
N HIS A 445 33.76 -6.18 34.84
CA HIS A 445 33.19 -7.45 35.29
C HIS A 445 33.63 -7.72 36.75
N GLU A 446 32.69 -7.83 37.65
CA GLU A 446 32.83 -8.59 38.87
C GLU A 446 31.88 -9.78 38.90
N HIS A 447 32.47 -10.97 39.06
CA HIS A 447 31.78 -12.24 39.26
C HIS A 447 31.28 -12.35 40.71
N HIS A 448 29.97 -12.57 40.90
CA HIS A 448 29.44 -13.20 42.12
C HIS A 448 28.44 -14.30 41.75
N HIS A 449 28.85 -15.52 42.11
CA HIS A 449 27.95 -16.67 42.25
C HIS A 449 27.13 -16.50 43.48
N ASP A 450 25.80 -16.61 43.38
CA ASP A 450 24.96 -17.03 44.47
C ASP A 450 23.74 -17.83 44.00
N HIS A 451 23.63 -18.98 44.70
CA HIS A 451 22.56 -19.96 44.55
C HIS A 451 21.18 -19.34 44.89
N CYS A 452 20.17 -19.67 44.11
CA CYS A 452 18.79 -19.58 44.55
C CYS A 452 18.06 -20.92 44.45
N ASP A 453 17.68 -21.34 45.60
CA ASP A 453 16.89 -22.53 45.95
C ASP A 453 15.41 -22.38 45.54
N CYS A 454 14.85 -23.44 45.01
CA CYS A 454 13.43 -23.51 44.68
C CYS A 454 12.64 -24.04 45.89
N GLY A 455 11.73 -23.24 46.39
CA GLY A 455 10.71 -23.68 47.36
C GLY A 455 9.32 -23.61 46.75
N HIS A 456 8.67 -24.76 46.61
CA HIS A 456 7.22 -24.90 46.42
C HIS A 456 6.50 -24.50 47.71
N GLU A 457 5.31 -23.87 47.64
CA GLU A 457 4.06 -24.34 48.25
C GLU A 457 2.93 -23.29 48.20
N HIS A 458 1.77 -23.80 47.77
CA HIS A 458 0.35 -23.39 47.83
C HIS A 458 -0.18 -22.46 46.76
#